data_67d9224a119c783e540e5dd6c6cf9124
#
_entry.id   67d9224a119c783e540e5dd6c6cf9124
#
_cell.length_a   1.000
_cell.length_b   1.000
_cell.length_c   1.000
_cell.angle_alpha   90.00
_cell.angle_beta   90.00
_cell.angle_gamma   90.00
#
_symmetry.space_group_name_H-M   'P 1'
#
loop_
_entity.id
_entity.type
_entity.pdbx_description
1 polymer ?
#
loop_
_entity_poly.entity_id
_entity_poly.type
_entity_poly.pdbx_seq_one_letter_code
_entity_poly.pdbx_strand_id
1 'polypeptide(L)'
;MTAACDIAAFAAGLRLNGVPPAVREAACLHLTDAIGVGLASSVGEGSRGWSAVINIRGGIATCLSGGQATPNEAAMLNGALIHALEYDDTHTGSVIHGSAVAAPVALAVAEAENASGADLLLNYVIAWEVMIRIGLAAPGAFQVRGFQVTAIAGAIGAAAAAARQRGLAADGIAQAIGIAGSQASGLLTFLEDGSSVKALNPGWAAQTGIMAASLAASGMTGPSGILDGPLGVMQVFAGKVGHLAEQTATLGQMWHLPDAAYKLYPCCHYIHPFLEATEKLMAQGLRAEQVKSITVDVAAEQAPLICEPWARRQAPSSGYDGKWGLAYCIALMLQTGKVDVASFETAPDPAVIALAQQIDWRVMDNANFPQVFPAHVAVETTWDASLSATIEDVCGTSKRPVNTNLIEAKFMQNAQRHLPVGACHALLDMLKNISDASDLSALSAILRLPSKAKPLAFSHVT
;
A
#
# COMPACT_ATOMS: atom_id res chain seq x y z
N MET A 1 9.03 16.73 26.18
CA MET A 1 8.36 17.24 24.94
C MET A 1 7.27 16.24 24.59
N THR A 2 6.25 16.63 23.82
CA THR A 2 5.22 15.69 23.34
C THR A 2 5.73 14.92 22.13
N ALA A 3 5.17 13.75 21.84
CA ALA A 3 5.55 12.95 20.66
C ALA A 3 5.40 13.74 19.32
N ALA A 4 4.42 14.65 19.24
CA ALA A 4 4.28 15.54 18.09
C ALA A 4 5.46 16.51 17.93
N CYS A 5 6.02 17.01 19.04
CA CYS A 5 7.22 17.87 18.99
C CYS A 5 8.47 17.08 18.58
N ASP A 6 8.63 15.85 19.05
CA ASP A 6 9.77 14.99 18.68
C ASP A 6 9.75 14.65 17.19
N ILE A 7 8.58 14.29 16.66
CA ILE A 7 8.36 14.06 15.22
C ILE A 7 8.64 15.35 14.42
N ALA A 8 8.16 16.49 14.88
CA ALA A 8 8.36 17.76 14.22
C ALA A 8 9.84 18.18 14.19
N ALA A 9 10.57 17.98 15.28
CA ALA A 9 12.01 18.24 15.33
C ALA A 9 12.79 17.33 14.35
N PHE A 10 12.43 16.05 14.28
CA PHE A 10 12.97 15.11 13.30
C PHE A 10 12.71 15.58 11.87
N ALA A 11 11.47 15.89 11.51
CA ALA A 11 11.10 16.28 10.17
C ALA A 11 11.77 17.59 9.72
N ALA A 12 11.86 18.58 10.63
CA ALA A 12 12.54 19.85 10.37
C ALA A 12 14.07 19.69 10.19
N GLY A 13 14.66 18.81 11.02
CA GLY A 13 16.11 18.62 11.09
C GLY A 13 16.68 17.69 10.00
N LEU A 14 15.89 16.74 9.51
CA LEU A 14 16.38 15.72 8.58
C LEU A 14 16.79 16.32 7.24
N ARG A 15 17.90 15.81 6.70
CA ARG A 15 18.40 16.07 5.36
C ARG A 15 18.67 14.74 4.67
N LEU A 16 18.59 14.68 3.33
CA LEU A 16 18.72 13.42 2.61
C LEU A 16 20.08 12.73 2.81
N ASN A 17 21.15 13.50 2.99
CA ASN A 17 22.48 12.97 3.30
C ASN A 17 22.59 12.35 4.71
N GLY A 18 21.66 12.66 5.63
CA GLY A 18 21.52 12.04 6.92
C GLY A 18 20.70 10.74 6.91
N VAL A 19 20.07 10.40 5.76
CA VAL A 19 19.37 9.13 5.57
C VAL A 19 20.37 8.09 5.06
N PRO A 20 20.49 6.91 5.71
CA PRO A 20 21.43 5.87 5.28
C PRO A 20 21.21 5.43 3.81
N PRO A 21 22.27 5.06 3.07
CA PRO A 21 22.14 4.63 1.68
C PRO A 21 21.10 3.53 1.45
N ALA A 22 21.11 2.48 2.27
CA ALA A 22 20.16 1.38 2.17
C ALA A 22 18.69 1.83 2.35
N VAL A 23 18.43 2.84 3.19
CA VAL A 23 17.09 3.41 3.36
C VAL A 23 16.68 4.21 2.12
N ARG A 24 17.62 4.97 1.53
CA ARG A 24 17.37 5.72 0.29
C ARG A 24 17.09 4.80 -0.89
N GLU A 25 17.85 3.72 -1.01
CA GLU A 25 17.64 2.68 -2.03
C GLU A 25 16.27 2.02 -1.88
N ALA A 26 15.92 1.61 -0.65
CA ALA A 26 14.60 1.06 -0.35
C ALA A 26 13.48 2.07 -0.68
N ALA A 27 13.67 3.36 -0.32
CA ALA A 27 12.71 4.42 -0.63
C ALA A 27 12.49 4.59 -2.14
N CYS A 28 13.57 4.61 -2.95
CA CYS A 28 13.47 4.70 -4.40
C CYS A 28 12.71 3.49 -4.98
N LEU A 29 12.99 2.29 -4.48
CA LEU A 29 12.40 1.06 -5.01
C LEU A 29 10.92 0.94 -4.62
N HIS A 30 10.55 1.27 -3.38
CA HIS A 30 9.14 1.29 -2.94
C HIS A 30 8.34 2.41 -3.61
N LEU A 31 8.93 3.59 -3.82
CA LEU A 31 8.31 4.66 -4.60
C LEU A 31 8.05 4.22 -6.04
N THR A 32 9.04 3.54 -6.67
CA THR A 32 8.91 3.00 -8.02
C THR A 32 7.77 1.98 -8.10
N ASP A 33 7.70 1.05 -7.17
CA ASP A 33 6.62 0.06 -7.08
C ASP A 33 5.26 0.73 -6.95
N ALA A 34 5.11 1.68 -6.03
CA ALA A 34 3.87 2.41 -5.78
C ALA A 34 3.37 3.18 -7.02
N ILE A 35 4.27 3.88 -7.71
CA ILE A 35 3.93 4.60 -8.95
C ILE A 35 3.45 3.61 -10.03
N GLY A 36 4.14 2.47 -10.19
CA GLY A 36 3.74 1.42 -11.12
C GLY A 36 2.35 0.87 -10.83
N VAL A 37 2.05 0.58 -9.56
CA VAL A 37 0.73 0.10 -9.11
C VAL A 37 -0.35 1.15 -9.34
N GLY A 38 -0.09 2.42 -9.04
CA GLY A 38 -1.03 3.52 -9.28
C GLY A 38 -1.35 3.71 -10.77
N LEU A 39 -0.34 3.62 -11.66
CA LEU A 39 -0.54 3.65 -13.11
C LEU A 39 -1.39 2.46 -13.59
N ALA A 40 -1.11 1.24 -13.10
CA ALA A 40 -1.91 0.07 -13.46
C ALA A 40 -3.37 0.20 -13.02
N SER A 41 -3.60 0.75 -11.83
CA SER A 41 -4.93 0.98 -11.28
C SER A 41 -5.74 2.00 -12.07
N SER A 42 -5.09 3.02 -12.61
CA SER A 42 -5.74 4.16 -13.27
C SER A 42 -6.58 3.78 -14.50
N VAL A 43 -6.31 2.63 -15.11
CA VAL A 43 -7.03 2.12 -16.29
C VAL A 43 -8.21 1.20 -15.95
N GLY A 44 -8.35 0.78 -14.70
CA GLY A 44 -9.44 -0.07 -14.22
C GLY A 44 -10.79 0.65 -14.22
N GLU A 45 -11.90 -0.07 -14.41
CA GLU A 45 -13.25 0.52 -14.47
C GLU A 45 -13.60 1.31 -13.20
N GLY A 46 -13.39 0.73 -12.01
CA GLY A 46 -13.69 1.39 -10.74
C GLY A 46 -12.89 2.68 -10.54
N SER A 47 -11.62 2.67 -10.91
CA SER A 47 -10.70 3.80 -10.72
C SER A 47 -10.97 4.98 -11.65
N ARG A 48 -11.52 4.71 -12.85
CA ARG A 48 -11.88 5.79 -13.80
C ARG A 48 -13.00 6.67 -13.29
N GLY A 49 -13.96 6.11 -12.55
CA GLY A 49 -15.01 6.87 -11.90
C GLY A 49 -14.48 7.89 -10.89
N TRP A 50 -13.43 7.55 -10.15
CA TRP A 50 -12.81 8.47 -9.18
C TRP A 50 -12.15 9.66 -9.88
N SER A 51 -11.44 9.43 -10.98
CA SER A 51 -10.82 10.49 -11.78
C SER A 51 -11.85 11.49 -12.35
N ALA A 52 -13.10 11.07 -12.55
CA ALA A 52 -14.14 11.95 -13.04
C ALA A 52 -14.67 12.94 -11.99
N VAL A 53 -14.55 12.60 -10.69
CA VAL A 53 -14.95 13.47 -9.58
C VAL A 53 -13.89 14.53 -9.30
N ILE A 54 -12.63 14.20 -9.52
CA ILE A 54 -11.50 15.12 -9.32
C ILE A 54 -11.43 16.11 -10.48
N ASN A 55 -11.29 17.40 -10.18
CA ASN A 55 -11.14 18.43 -11.20
C ASN A 55 -9.74 18.41 -11.83
N ILE A 56 -9.52 17.48 -12.77
CA ILE A 56 -8.22 17.27 -13.44
C ILE A 56 -7.84 18.44 -14.39
N ARG A 57 -8.60 19.51 -14.43
CA ARG A 57 -8.43 20.61 -15.40
C ARG A 57 -7.74 21.83 -14.83
N GLY A 58 -7.42 21.86 -13.56
CA GLY A 58 -6.82 23.03 -12.93
C GLY A 58 -5.96 22.67 -11.75
N GLY A 59 -4.65 22.85 -11.87
CA GLY A 59 -3.71 22.60 -10.79
C GLY A 59 -2.30 22.36 -11.31
N ILE A 60 -1.41 22.08 -10.38
CA ILE A 60 0.02 21.93 -10.66
C ILE A 60 0.54 20.55 -10.29
N ALA A 61 -0.25 19.75 -9.55
CA ALA A 61 0.15 18.42 -9.09
C ALA A 61 -0.36 17.32 -10.03
N THR A 62 0.50 16.36 -10.29
CA THR A 62 0.27 15.24 -11.22
C THR A 62 -0.73 14.24 -10.69
N CYS A 63 -1.66 13.84 -11.55
CA CYS A 63 -2.56 12.71 -11.35
C CYS A 63 -2.03 11.49 -12.12
N LEU A 64 -1.89 10.34 -11.47
CA LEU A 64 -1.45 9.08 -12.09
C LEU A 64 -2.46 8.53 -13.13
N SER A 65 -3.65 9.06 -13.16
CA SER A 65 -4.64 8.81 -14.22
C SER A 65 -4.43 9.65 -15.48
N GLY A 66 -3.40 10.49 -15.50
CA GLY A 66 -3.13 11.51 -16.51
C GLY A 66 -3.67 12.89 -16.09
N GLY A 67 -2.99 13.96 -16.53
CA GLY A 67 -3.37 15.34 -16.23
C GLY A 67 -2.91 15.86 -14.86
N GLN A 68 -3.57 16.92 -14.39
CA GLN A 68 -3.17 17.69 -13.20
C GLN A 68 -4.39 18.09 -12.38
N ALA A 69 -4.21 18.22 -11.06
CA ALA A 69 -5.21 18.74 -10.13
C ALA A 69 -4.54 19.61 -9.06
N THR A 70 -5.31 20.13 -8.10
CA THR A 70 -4.72 20.74 -6.92
C THR A 70 -3.88 19.70 -6.14
N PRO A 71 -2.86 20.10 -5.37
CA PRO A 71 -2.03 19.15 -4.63
C PRO A 71 -2.83 18.20 -3.73
N ASN A 72 -3.88 18.69 -3.08
CA ASN A 72 -4.76 17.92 -2.23
C ASN A 72 -5.54 16.85 -3.01
N GLU A 73 -6.16 17.25 -4.12
CA GLU A 73 -6.96 16.37 -4.96
C GLU A 73 -6.08 15.33 -5.66
N ALA A 74 -4.91 15.75 -6.19
CA ALA A 74 -3.96 14.83 -6.81
C ALA A 74 -3.45 13.79 -5.81
N ALA A 75 -3.10 14.20 -4.59
CA ALA A 75 -2.67 13.28 -3.54
C ALA A 75 -3.78 12.29 -3.13
N MET A 76 -5.02 12.77 -3.00
CA MET A 76 -6.17 11.92 -2.70
C MET A 76 -6.39 10.87 -3.79
N LEU A 77 -6.42 11.29 -5.05
CA LEU A 77 -6.62 10.39 -6.19
C LEU A 77 -5.48 9.38 -6.31
N ASN A 78 -4.23 9.86 -6.26
CA ASN A 78 -3.06 8.98 -6.42
C ASN A 78 -2.96 7.96 -5.29
N GLY A 79 -3.26 8.34 -4.04
CA GLY A 79 -3.30 7.41 -2.91
C GLY A 79 -4.38 6.33 -3.07
N ALA A 80 -5.56 6.72 -3.54
CA ALA A 80 -6.63 5.79 -3.86
C ALA A 80 -6.22 4.83 -5.00
N LEU A 81 -5.59 5.34 -6.06
CA LEU A 81 -5.11 4.53 -7.17
C LEU A 81 -4.02 3.53 -6.74
N ILE A 82 -3.05 3.96 -5.92
CA ILE A 82 -1.97 3.09 -5.44
C ILE A 82 -2.56 1.94 -4.59
N HIS A 83 -3.58 2.22 -3.77
CA HIS A 83 -4.15 1.21 -2.85
C HIS A 83 -5.23 0.31 -3.48
N ALA A 84 -5.83 0.68 -4.62
CA ALA A 84 -7.00 0.01 -5.19
C ALA A 84 -6.78 -1.44 -5.61
N LEU A 85 -5.57 -1.79 -6.02
CA LEU A 85 -5.29 -3.12 -6.55
C LEU A 85 -4.91 -4.15 -5.48
N GLU A 86 -4.79 -3.78 -4.19
CA GLU A 86 -4.23 -4.65 -3.14
C GLU A 86 -2.81 -5.14 -3.51
N TYR A 87 -2.01 -4.26 -4.13
CA TYR A 87 -0.72 -4.60 -4.72
C TYR A 87 0.42 -3.68 -4.27
N ASP A 88 0.09 -2.66 -3.48
CA ASP A 88 1.01 -1.76 -2.79
C ASP A 88 1.70 -2.44 -1.60
N ASP A 89 2.81 -1.87 -1.17
CA ASP A 89 3.61 -2.39 -0.06
C ASP A 89 2.87 -2.43 1.28
N THR A 90 3.44 -3.20 2.22
CA THR A 90 2.91 -3.29 3.58
C THR A 90 4.05 -3.40 4.57
N HIS A 91 4.07 -2.56 5.60
CA HIS A 91 4.87 -2.82 6.79
C HIS A 91 4.10 -3.76 7.71
N THR A 92 4.49 -5.03 7.74
CA THR A 92 3.73 -6.11 8.39
C THR A 92 3.57 -5.90 9.89
N GLY A 93 4.62 -5.42 10.58
CA GLY A 93 4.58 -5.18 12.03
C GLY A 93 3.61 -4.10 12.48
N SER A 94 3.35 -3.08 11.65
CA SER A 94 2.36 -2.02 11.94
C SER A 94 1.05 -2.19 11.18
N VAL A 95 0.99 -3.10 10.20
CA VAL A 95 -0.15 -3.32 9.28
C VAL A 95 -0.49 -2.04 8.49
N ILE A 96 0.54 -1.27 8.10
CA ILE A 96 0.40 -0.01 7.36
C ILE A 96 0.85 -0.20 5.91
N HIS A 97 0.06 0.32 4.97
CA HIS A 97 0.37 0.45 3.55
C HIS A 97 1.04 1.81 3.31
N GLY A 98 2.37 1.88 3.56
CA GLY A 98 3.08 3.14 3.70
C GLY A 98 3.13 3.96 2.42
N SER A 99 3.43 3.33 1.30
CA SER A 99 3.59 4.03 0.02
C SER A 99 2.29 4.59 -0.54
N ALA A 100 1.13 4.02 -0.17
CA ALA A 100 -0.18 4.55 -0.59
C ALA A 100 -0.48 5.96 -0.02
N VAL A 101 0.24 6.37 1.02
CA VAL A 101 0.16 7.73 1.58
C VAL A 101 1.43 8.53 1.25
N ALA A 102 2.62 7.95 1.47
CA ALA A 102 3.89 8.66 1.35
C ALA A 102 4.18 9.09 -0.09
N ALA A 103 3.95 8.24 -1.10
CA ALA A 103 4.24 8.56 -2.49
C ALA A 103 3.36 9.71 -3.02
N PRO A 104 2.02 9.69 -2.87
CA PRO A 104 1.18 10.78 -3.36
C PRO A 104 1.45 12.11 -2.64
N VAL A 105 1.72 12.08 -1.33
CA VAL A 105 2.09 13.30 -0.59
C VAL A 105 3.40 13.87 -1.11
N ALA A 106 4.46 13.04 -1.17
CA ALA A 106 5.78 13.49 -1.58
C ALA A 106 5.76 14.08 -2.99
N LEU A 107 5.07 13.44 -3.95
CA LEU A 107 4.94 13.94 -5.31
C LEU A 107 4.18 15.28 -5.34
N ALA A 108 3.00 15.33 -4.74
CA ALA A 108 2.14 16.51 -4.82
C ALA A 108 2.75 17.75 -4.17
N VAL A 109 3.40 17.61 -2.99
CA VAL A 109 4.02 18.76 -2.31
C VAL A 109 5.34 19.18 -2.97
N ALA A 110 6.11 18.25 -3.53
CA ALA A 110 7.32 18.58 -4.24
C ALA A 110 7.02 19.36 -5.55
N GLU A 111 6.00 18.94 -6.29
CA GLU A 111 5.54 19.66 -7.48
C GLU A 111 4.98 21.05 -7.12
N ALA A 112 4.21 21.17 -6.03
CA ALA A 112 3.60 22.41 -5.59
C ALA A 112 4.64 23.49 -5.21
N GLU A 113 5.76 23.07 -4.65
CA GLU A 113 6.83 23.96 -4.18
C GLU A 113 8.03 23.99 -5.14
N ASN A 114 7.91 23.44 -6.37
CA ASN A 114 8.98 23.32 -7.38
C ASN A 114 10.27 22.74 -6.79
N ALA A 115 10.15 21.70 -6.01
CA ALA A 115 11.24 21.07 -5.29
C ALA A 115 12.05 20.09 -6.15
N SER A 116 13.23 19.71 -5.65
CA SER A 116 14.09 18.69 -6.27
C SER A 116 13.56 17.27 -6.03
N GLY A 117 14.09 16.32 -6.81
CA GLY A 117 13.85 14.91 -6.55
C GLY A 117 14.42 14.43 -5.21
N ALA A 118 15.49 15.06 -4.73
CA ALA A 118 16.03 14.83 -3.38
C ALA A 118 15.03 15.21 -2.29
N ASP A 119 14.31 16.32 -2.46
CA ASP A 119 13.24 16.74 -1.53
C ASP A 119 12.03 15.81 -1.61
N LEU A 120 11.64 15.38 -2.81
CA LEU A 120 10.58 14.39 -2.99
C LEU A 120 10.91 13.12 -2.19
N LEU A 121 12.10 12.55 -2.38
CA LEU A 121 12.53 11.33 -1.70
C LEU A 121 12.59 11.52 -0.18
N LEU A 122 13.07 12.68 0.28
CA LEU A 122 13.12 12.99 1.71
C LEU A 122 11.73 13.09 2.33
N ASN A 123 10.78 13.72 1.66
CA ASN A 123 9.38 13.81 2.12
C ASN A 123 8.71 12.44 2.16
N TYR A 124 9.01 11.58 1.18
CA TYR A 124 8.56 10.19 1.17
C TYR A 124 9.06 9.44 2.41
N VAL A 125 10.36 9.53 2.71
CA VAL A 125 10.97 8.89 3.90
C VAL A 125 10.35 9.43 5.20
N ILE A 126 10.17 10.75 5.33
CA ILE A 126 9.58 11.35 6.53
C ILE A 126 8.15 10.86 6.74
N ALA A 127 7.31 10.92 5.72
CA ALA A 127 5.93 10.46 5.83
C ALA A 127 5.88 8.98 6.24
N TRP A 128 6.71 8.16 5.61
CA TRP A 128 6.79 6.73 5.84
C TRP A 128 7.22 6.40 7.28
N GLU A 129 8.35 6.95 7.74
CA GLU A 129 8.89 6.70 9.08
C GLU A 129 7.95 7.17 10.19
N VAL A 130 7.29 8.31 10.01
CA VAL A 130 6.36 8.84 11.02
C VAL A 130 5.15 7.93 11.18
N MET A 131 4.49 7.56 10.08
CA MET A 131 3.27 6.75 10.17
C MET A 131 3.54 5.34 10.70
N ILE A 132 4.66 4.72 10.32
CA ILE A 132 5.01 3.37 10.77
C ILE A 132 5.22 3.34 12.29
N ARG A 133 5.89 4.34 12.85
CA ARG A 133 6.13 4.43 14.30
C ARG A 133 4.84 4.57 15.10
N ILE A 134 3.85 5.29 14.58
CA ILE A 134 2.52 5.38 15.21
C ILE A 134 1.85 4.00 15.24
N GLY A 135 1.92 3.24 14.15
CA GLY A 135 1.39 1.88 14.09
C GLY A 135 2.14 0.91 15.03
N LEU A 136 3.48 0.98 15.04
CA LEU A 136 4.33 0.15 15.92
C LEU A 136 4.17 0.49 17.41
N ALA A 137 3.74 1.69 17.75
CA ALA A 137 3.46 2.05 19.14
C ALA A 137 2.33 1.23 19.76
N ALA A 138 1.38 0.74 18.95
CA ALA A 138 0.26 -0.07 19.42
C ALA A 138 -0.18 -1.10 18.35
N PRO A 139 0.66 -2.12 18.05
CA PRO A 139 0.39 -3.08 16.97
C PRO A 139 -0.97 -3.76 17.13
N GLY A 140 -1.78 -3.77 16.06
CA GLY A 140 -3.11 -4.38 16.02
C GLY A 140 -4.21 -3.62 16.78
N ALA A 141 -3.87 -2.69 17.66
CA ALA A 141 -4.85 -2.06 18.54
C ALA A 141 -5.87 -1.17 17.79
N PHE A 142 -5.46 -0.51 16.72
CA PHE A 142 -6.35 0.27 15.86
C PHE A 142 -7.38 -0.63 15.17
N GLN A 143 -6.93 -1.76 14.62
CA GLN A 143 -7.77 -2.70 13.89
C GLN A 143 -8.83 -3.33 14.80
N VAL A 144 -8.46 -3.74 16.02
CA VAL A 144 -9.39 -4.28 17.02
C VAL A 144 -10.52 -3.29 17.34
N ARG A 145 -10.26 -1.99 17.21
CA ARG A 145 -11.25 -0.93 17.43
C ARG A 145 -11.97 -0.50 16.15
N GLY A 146 -11.73 -1.18 15.04
CA GLY A 146 -12.40 -0.91 13.77
C GLY A 146 -11.79 0.23 12.94
N PHE A 147 -10.54 0.65 13.22
CA PHE A 147 -9.88 1.71 12.46
C PHE A 147 -8.78 1.17 11.55
N GLN A 148 -8.72 1.69 10.32
CA GLN A 148 -7.61 1.42 9.41
C GLN A 148 -6.41 2.27 9.81
N VAL A 149 -5.40 1.64 10.42
CA VAL A 149 -4.22 2.34 10.94
C VAL A 149 -3.49 3.14 9.86
N THR A 150 -3.46 2.67 8.60
CA THR A 150 -2.90 3.42 7.46
C THR A 150 -3.53 4.81 7.31
N ALA A 151 -4.84 4.91 7.47
CA ALA A 151 -5.56 6.17 7.33
C ALA A 151 -5.31 7.10 8.52
N ILE A 152 -5.33 6.57 9.75
CA ILE A 152 -5.12 7.37 10.96
C ILE A 152 -3.68 7.90 11.03
N ALA A 153 -2.69 7.00 10.99
CA ALA A 153 -1.28 7.34 11.08
C ALA A 153 -0.79 8.09 9.83
N GLY A 154 -1.35 7.74 8.67
CA GLY A 154 -1.01 8.34 7.39
C GLY A 154 -1.29 9.84 7.34
N ALA A 155 -2.40 10.33 7.91
CA ALA A 155 -2.70 11.75 7.99
C ALA A 155 -1.60 12.54 8.74
N ILE A 156 -1.04 11.95 9.79
CA ILE A 156 0.00 12.53 10.62
C ILE A 156 1.34 12.54 9.87
N GLY A 157 1.73 11.40 9.26
CA GLY A 157 2.93 11.31 8.43
C GLY A 157 2.89 12.26 7.24
N ALA A 158 1.75 12.35 6.57
CA ALA A 158 1.50 13.29 5.49
C ALA A 158 1.66 14.76 5.93
N ALA A 159 1.13 15.11 7.11
CA ALA A 159 1.24 16.47 7.64
C ALA A 159 2.69 16.84 7.97
N ALA A 160 3.45 15.92 8.57
CA ALA A 160 4.87 16.14 8.88
C ALA A 160 5.69 16.42 7.60
N ALA A 161 5.51 15.60 6.56
CA ALA A 161 6.21 15.76 5.29
C ALA A 161 5.79 17.03 4.54
N ALA A 162 4.48 17.28 4.44
CA ALA A 162 3.95 18.45 3.74
C ALA A 162 4.34 19.78 4.42
N ALA A 163 4.28 19.84 5.75
CA ALA A 163 4.68 21.03 6.50
C ALA A 163 6.20 21.29 6.40
N ARG A 164 7.01 20.24 6.45
CA ARG A 164 8.45 20.34 6.18
C ARG A 164 8.72 20.88 4.79
N GLN A 165 8.04 20.38 3.75
CA GLN A 165 8.24 20.83 2.37
C GLN A 165 7.87 22.31 2.20
N ARG A 166 6.88 22.81 2.90
CA ARG A 166 6.51 24.24 2.94
C ARG A 166 7.50 25.11 3.73
N GLY A 167 8.58 24.53 4.27
CA GLY A 167 9.60 25.28 5.00
C GLY A 167 9.18 25.68 6.43
N LEU A 168 8.14 25.04 7.00
CA LEU A 168 7.76 25.34 8.37
C LEU A 168 8.84 24.87 9.35
N ALA A 169 9.10 25.67 10.40
CA ALA A 169 9.94 25.28 11.52
C ALA A 169 9.25 24.17 12.34
N ALA A 170 9.99 23.55 13.27
CA ALA A 170 9.48 22.44 14.08
C ALA A 170 8.13 22.76 14.75
N ASP A 171 7.97 23.97 15.30
CA ASP A 171 6.69 24.39 15.91
C ASP A 171 5.54 24.37 14.91
N GLY A 172 5.77 24.88 13.69
CA GLY A 172 4.74 24.86 12.63
C GLY A 172 4.42 23.45 12.15
N ILE A 173 5.41 22.56 12.08
CA ILE A 173 5.20 21.14 11.78
C ILE A 173 4.38 20.48 12.88
N ALA A 174 4.66 20.77 14.15
CA ALA A 174 3.88 20.25 15.27
C ALA A 174 2.42 20.72 15.22
N GLN A 175 2.16 22.00 14.83
CA GLN A 175 0.80 22.49 14.60
C GLN A 175 0.10 21.71 13.48
N ALA A 176 0.78 21.47 12.35
CA ALA A 176 0.22 20.67 11.24
C ALA A 176 -0.13 19.23 11.68
N ILE A 177 0.74 18.59 12.45
CA ILE A 177 0.50 17.27 13.07
C ILE A 177 -0.75 17.32 13.97
N GLY A 178 -0.86 18.36 14.80
CA GLY A 178 -2.02 18.58 15.68
C GLY A 178 -3.33 18.72 14.93
N ILE A 179 -3.34 19.50 13.84
CA ILE A 179 -4.51 19.68 12.98
C ILE A 179 -4.87 18.35 12.28
N ALA A 180 -3.89 17.68 11.69
CA ALA A 180 -4.12 16.42 10.95
C ALA A 180 -4.66 15.31 11.85
N GLY A 181 -4.11 15.15 13.05
CA GLY A 181 -4.58 14.16 14.01
C GLY A 181 -6.04 14.38 14.44
N SER A 182 -6.46 15.64 14.53
CA SER A 182 -7.87 16.00 14.81
C SER A 182 -8.82 15.67 13.65
N GLN A 183 -8.33 15.53 12.43
CA GLN A 183 -9.10 15.24 11.21
C GLN A 183 -8.88 13.80 10.71
N ALA A 184 -8.08 12.98 11.40
CA ALA A 184 -7.80 11.60 11.01
C ALA A 184 -9.09 10.75 11.03
N SER A 185 -9.24 9.89 10.04
CA SER A 185 -10.44 9.06 9.87
C SER A 185 -10.12 7.79 9.08
N GLY A 186 -11.07 6.86 8.98
CA GLY A 186 -10.97 5.63 8.19
C GLY A 186 -11.38 4.41 9.00
N LEU A 187 -12.53 3.83 8.65
CA LEU A 187 -13.13 2.67 9.31
C LEU A 187 -12.85 1.38 8.53
N LEU A 188 -12.87 0.25 9.22
CA LEU A 188 -12.72 -1.08 8.65
C LEU A 188 -14.05 -1.75 8.24
N THR A 189 -15.18 -1.06 8.35
CA THR A 189 -16.52 -1.62 8.02
C THR A 189 -16.61 -2.17 6.59
N PHE A 190 -15.78 -1.66 5.67
CA PHE A 190 -15.68 -2.21 4.31
C PHE A 190 -15.32 -3.71 4.26
N LEU A 191 -14.76 -4.28 5.33
CA LEU A 191 -14.49 -5.72 5.42
C LEU A 191 -15.76 -6.57 5.45
N GLU A 192 -16.90 -5.97 5.86
CA GLU A 192 -18.19 -6.68 5.96
C GLU A 192 -18.80 -6.89 4.57
N ASP A 193 -18.71 -5.92 3.67
CA ASP A 193 -19.38 -5.93 2.37
C ASP A 193 -18.43 -5.87 1.15
N GLY A 194 -17.13 -5.58 1.37
CA GLY A 194 -16.14 -5.45 0.31
C GLY A 194 -16.27 -4.15 -0.49
N SER A 195 -16.86 -3.11 0.12
CA SER A 195 -17.02 -1.81 -0.54
C SER A 195 -15.68 -1.17 -0.90
N SER A 196 -15.65 -0.41 -2.00
CA SER A 196 -14.44 0.18 -2.58
C SER A 196 -13.84 1.33 -1.76
N VAL A 197 -14.53 1.77 -0.69
CA VAL A 197 -14.06 2.88 0.16
C VAL A 197 -12.70 2.61 0.81
N LYS A 198 -12.32 1.34 0.99
CA LYS A 198 -10.97 0.97 1.46
C LYS A 198 -9.88 1.69 0.67
N ALA A 199 -9.98 1.69 -0.65
CA ALA A 199 -9.00 2.29 -1.53
C ALA A 199 -8.84 3.81 -1.32
N LEU A 200 -9.91 4.50 -0.96
CA LEU A 200 -9.91 5.94 -0.72
C LEU A 200 -9.12 6.33 0.54
N ASN A 201 -9.14 5.49 1.57
CA ASN A 201 -8.65 5.86 2.91
C ASN A 201 -7.20 6.40 2.95
N PRO A 202 -6.19 5.79 2.28
CA PRO A 202 -4.83 6.35 2.24
C PRO A 202 -4.77 7.69 1.48
N GLY A 203 -5.52 7.83 0.39
CA GLY A 203 -5.61 9.09 -0.36
C GLY A 203 -6.24 10.20 0.46
N TRP A 204 -7.29 9.89 1.23
CA TRP A 204 -7.91 10.82 2.16
C TRP A 204 -6.94 11.27 3.26
N ALA A 205 -6.14 10.35 3.79
CA ALA A 205 -5.07 10.66 4.74
C ALA A 205 -4.02 11.61 4.14
N ALA A 206 -3.59 11.34 2.90
CA ALA A 206 -2.65 12.18 2.16
C ALA A 206 -3.18 13.62 1.99
N GLN A 207 -4.42 13.76 1.51
CA GLN A 207 -5.10 15.06 1.38
C GLN A 207 -5.21 15.78 2.72
N THR A 208 -5.61 15.06 3.79
CA THR A 208 -5.76 15.62 5.13
C THR A 208 -4.45 16.22 5.63
N GLY A 209 -3.33 15.52 5.45
CA GLY A 209 -2.01 16.01 5.86
C GLY A 209 -1.57 17.25 5.10
N ILE A 210 -1.76 17.30 3.77
CA ILE A 210 -1.43 18.47 2.94
C ILE A 210 -2.27 19.68 3.35
N MET A 211 -3.58 19.48 3.59
CA MET A 211 -4.46 20.54 4.06
C MET A 211 -4.05 21.06 5.44
N ALA A 212 -3.74 20.16 6.37
CA ALA A 212 -3.26 20.52 7.71
C ALA A 212 -1.98 21.36 7.67
N ALA A 213 -1.03 21.01 6.80
CA ALA A 213 0.18 21.80 6.58
C ALA A 213 -0.14 23.21 6.05
N SER A 214 -1.09 23.33 5.13
CA SER A 214 -1.52 24.61 4.58
C SER A 214 -2.20 25.50 5.65
N LEU A 215 -3.05 24.91 6.48
CA LEU A 215 -3.70 25.59 7.59
C LEU A 215 -2.71 26.05 8.67
N ALA A 216 -1.73 25.21 9.03
CA ALA A 216 -0.67 25.60 9.94
C ALA A 216 0.18 26.74 9.39
N ALA A 217 0.51 26.71 8.09
CA ALA A 217 1.22 27.82 7.40
C ALA A 217 0.42 29.13 7.42
N SER A 218 -0.90 29.06 7.47
CA SER A 218 -1.78 30.26 7.59
C SER A 218 -1.98 30.74 9.03
N GLY A 219 -1.35 30.09 10.04
CA GLY A 219 -1.42 30.46 11.43
C GLY A 219 -2.49 29.71 12.24
N MET A 220 -3.18 28.71 11.69
CA MET A 220 -4.05 27.85 12.48
C MET A 220 -3.21 27.00 13.45
N THR A 221 -3.69 26.83 14.66
CA THR A 221 -3.02 26.03 15.68
C THR A 221 -3.68 24.68 15.86
N GLY A 222 -2.85 23.65 16.13
CA GLY A 222 -3.27 22.29 16.49
C GLY A 222 -2.86 21.94 17.92
N PRO A 223 -3.54 20.98 18.58
CA PRO A 223 -3.21 20.61 19.95
C PRO A 223 -1.86 19.88 20.03
N SER A 224 -0.96 20.33 20.90
CA SER A 224 0.37 19.74 21.07
C SER A 224 0.35 18.30 21.61
N GLY A 225 -0.67 17.95 22.41
CA GLY A 225 -0.89 16.60 22.94
C GLY A 225 -1.71 15.69 22.02
N ILE A 226 -1.77 15.99 20.72
CA ILE A 226 -2.63 15.25 19.77
C ILE A 226 -2.31 13.77 19.71
N LEU A 227 -1.08 13.35 19.91
CA LEU A 227 -0.68 11.94 19.82
C LEU A 227 -0.80 11.23 21.17
N ASP A 228 -0.22 11.79 22.23
CA ASP A 228 0.02 11.16 23.52
C ASP A 228 -0.86 11.70 24.68
N GLY A 229 -1.67 12.71 24.40
CA GLY A 229 -2.61 13.26 25.39
C GLY A 229 -3.81 12.33 25.66
N PRO A 230 -4.53 12.56 26.77
CA PRO A 230 -5.65 11.72 27.21
C PRO A 230 -6.83 11.67 26.22
N LEU A 231 -6.96 12.67 25.36
CA LEU A 231 -7.92 12.74 24.25
C LEU A 231 -7.21 12.69 22.89
N GLY A 232 -5.97 12.23 22.87
CA GLY A 232 -5.13 12.14 21.68
C GLY A 232 -5.42 10.89 20.83
N VAL A 233 -4.83 10.89 19.64
CA VAL A 233 -4.98 9.84 18.61
C VAL A 233 -4.75 8.44 19.16
N MET A 234 -3.66 8.24 19.91
CA MET A 234 -3.34 6.90 20.43
C MET A 234 -4.40 6.43 21.43
N GLN A 235 -4.82 7.28 22.35
CA GLN A 235 -5.82 6.90 23.36
C GLN A 235 -7.20 6.68 22.71
N VAL A 236 -7.59 7.55 21.79
CA VAL A 236 -8.93 7.48 21.16
C VAL A 236 -9.02 6.35 20.14
N PHE A 237 -8.07 6.22 19.22
CA PHE A 237 -8.15 5.25 18.12
C PHE A 237 -7.53 3.89 18.47
N ALA A 238 -6.47 3.83 19.28
CA ALA A 238 -5.83 2.57 19.69
C ALA A 238 -6.26 2.12 21.09
N GLY A 239 -6.90 2.98 21.89
CA GLY A 239 -7.29 2.66 23.28
C GLY A 239 -6.13 2.69 24.28
N LYS A 240 -4.93 3.04 23.84
CA LYS A 240 -3.71 3.11 24.67
C LYS A 240 -2.64 3.94 23.97
N VAL A 241 -1.77 4.62 24.73
CA VAL A 241 -0.61 5.32 24.16
C VAL A 241 0.48 4.33 23.69
N GLY A 242 0.56 3.18 24.35
CA GLY A 242 1.50 2.11 23.98
C GLY A 242 2.96 2.56 24.11
N HIS A 243 3.78 2.14 23.13
CA HIS A 243 5.23 2.40 23.07
C HIS A 243 5.60 3.67 22.28
N LEU A 244 4.71 4.66 22.17
CA LEU A 244 4.92 5.82 21.30
C LEU A 244 6.21 6.60 21.65
N ALA A 245 6.48 6.81 22.93
CA ALA A 245 7.70 7.50 23.38
C ALA A 245 8.99 6.77 22.98
N GLU A 246 8.98 5.43 23.04
CA GLU A 246 10.10 4.58 22.60
C GLU A 246 10.28 4.68 21.08
N GLN A 247 9.19 4.68 20.33
CA GLN A 247 9.20 4.80 18.89
C GLN A 247 9.72 6.17 18.43
N THR A 248 9.33 7.26 19.08
CA THR A 248 9.80 8.60 18.72
C THR A 248 11.23 8.87 19.15
N ALA A 249 11.71 8.26 20.24
CA ALA A 249 13.08 8.41 20.72
C ALA A 249 14.15 7.88 19.76
N THR A 250 13.78 6.96 18.85
CA THR A 250 14.71 6.35 17.86
C THR A 250 14.61 6.97 16.47
N LEU A 251 13.86 8.07 16.29
CA LEU A 251 13.76 8.79 15.02
C LEU A 251 15.15 9.24 14.52
N GLY A 252 15.44 8.94 13.25
CA GLY A 252 16.73 9.23 12.62
C GLY A 252 17.88 8.30 13.01
N GLN A 253 17.66 7.35 13.94
CA GLN A 253 18.65 6.36 14.37
C GLN A 253 18.28 4.95 13.91
N MET A 254 17.03 4.55 14.11
CA MET A 254 16.46 3.31 13.60
C MET A 254 15.55 3.65 12.40
N TRP A 255 15.54 2.79 11.39
CA TRP A 255 14.78 3.00 10.17
C TRP A 255 13.93 1.78 9.87
N HIS A 256 12.64 1.99 9.63
CA HIS A 256 11.67 0.93 9.39
C HIS A 256 11.28 0.78 7.91
N LEU A 257 11.63 1.73 7.06
CA LEU A 257 11.31 1.67 5.64
C LEU A 257 11.90 0.42 4.96
N PRO A 258 13.15 -0.01 5.24
CA PRO A 258 13.68 -1.25 4.68
C PRO A 258 12.94 -2.52 5.12
N ASP A 259 12.11 -2.46 6.17
CA ASP A 259 11.30 -3.59 6.65
C ASP A 259 9.94 -3.68 5.93
N ALA A 260 9.66 -2.78 5.00
CA ALA A 260 8.48 -2.86 4.17
C ALA A 260 8.50 -4.12 3.30
N ALA A 261 7.35 -4.76 3.16
CA ALA A 261 7.18 -5.92 2.32
C ALA A 261 6.55 -5.55 0.98
N TYR A 262 7.17 -5.98 -0.12
CA TYR A 262 6.57 -5.92 -1.44
C TYR A 262 5.49 -6.97 -1.58
N LYS A 263 4.36 -6.63 -2.18
CA LYS A 263 3.40 -7.62 -2.66
C LYS A 263 3.78 -8.07 -4.06
N LEU A 264 3.90 -9.38 -4.26
CA LEU A 264 4.22 -9.97 -5.56
C LEU A 264 2.98 -10.37 -6.36
N TYR A 265 1.81 -10.42 -5.71
CA TYR A 265 0.52 -10.71 -6.32
C TYR A 265 -0.51 -9.67 -5.88
N PRO A 266 -1.46 -9.26 -6.76
CA PRO A 266 -2.46 -8.23 -6.46
C PRO A 266 -3.65 -8.77 -5.66
N CYS A 267 -3.38 -9.36 -4.49
CA CYS A 267 -4.36 -9.95 -3.59
C CYS A 267 -3.97 -9.75 -2.12
N CYS A 268 -4.77 -10.28 -1.20
CA CYS A 268 -4.47 -10.24 0.24
C CYS A 268 -3.09 -10.83 0.53
N HIS A 269 -2.27 -10.12 1.30
CA HIS A 269 -0.89 -10.52 1.58
C HIS A 269 -0.79 -11.88 2.28
N TYR A 270 -1.79 -12.24 3.06
CA TYR A 270 -1.85 -13.55 3.72
C TYR A 270 -1.95 -14.73 2.75
N ILE A 271 -2.38 -14.49 1.50
CA ILE A 271 -2.49 -15.52 0.44
C ILE A 271 -1.15 -15.77 -0.26
N HIS A 272 -0.23 -14.79 -0.25
CA HIS A 272 1.02 -14.84 -1.01
C HIS A 272 1.87 -16.11 -0.75
N PRO A 273 2.11 -16.54 0.51
CA PRO A 273 2.92 -17.73 0.74
C PRO A 273 2.26 -19.02 0.20
N PHE A 274 0.93 -19.07 0.11
CA PHE A 274 0.21 -20.19 -0.52
C PHE A 274 0.39 -20.20 -2.03
N LEU A 275 0.42 -19.02 -2.67
CA LEU A 275 0.73 -18.91 -4.10
C LEU A 275 2.16 -19.33 -4.39
N GLU A 276 3.13 -18.91 -3.56
CA GLU A 276 4.53 -19.36 -3.67
C GLU A 276 4.65 -20.87 -3.51
N ALA A 277 3.94 -21.48 -2.55
CA ALA A 277 3.90 -22.93 -2.38
C ALA A 277 3.33 -23.63 -3.62
N THR A 278 2.25 -23.05 -4.17
CA THR A 278 1.61 -23.58 -5.40
C THR A 278 2.57 -23.50 -6.60
N GLU A 279 3.30 -22.39 -6.77
CA GLU A 279 4.33 -22.27 -7.82
C GLU A 279 5.44 -23.31 -7.68
N LYS A 280 5.88 -23.61 -6.45
CA LYS A 280 6.86 -24.70 -6.19
C LYS A 280 6.32 -26.04 -6.64
N LEU A 281 5.06 -26.35 -6.36
CA LEU A 281 4.42 -27.60 -6.81
C LEU A 281 4.28 -27.65 -8.34
N MET A 282 3.90 -26.55 -8.96
CA MET A 282 3.84 -26.43 -10.44
C MET A 282 5.21 -26.60 -11.10
N ALA A 283 6.27 -26.08 -10.48
CA ALA A 283 7.64 -26.29 -10.94
C ALA A 283 8.09 -27.77 -10.86
N GLN A 284 7.51 -28.54 -9.93
CA GLN A 284 7.70 -30.00 -9.83
C GLN A 284 6.84 -30.78 -10.83
N GLY A 285 6.04 -30.13 -11.66
CA GLY A 285 5.24 -30.72 -12.72
C GLY A 285 3.75 -30.83 -12.43
N LEU A 286 3.25 -30.35 -11.28
CA LEU A 286 1.81 -30.33 -11.00
C LEU A 286 1.06 -29.46 -12.02
N ARG A 287 -0.11 -29.96 -12.48
CA ARG A 287 -1.05 -29.25 -13.36
C ARG A 287 -2.45 -29.33 -12.79
N ALA A 288 -3.32 -28.38 -13.15
CA ALA A 288 -4.69 -28.28 -12.63
C ALA A 288 -5.51 -29.58 -12.83
N GLU A 289 -5.42 -30.19 -14.01
CA GLU A 289 -6.15 -31.43 -14.35
C GLU A 289 -5.70 -32.66 -13.56
N GLN A 290 -4.57 -32.56 -12.89
CA GLN A 290 -4.00 -33.64 -12.08
C GLN A 290 -4.43 -33.58 -10.61
N VAL A 291 -5.13 -32.54 -10.25
CA VAL A 291 -5.59 -32.33 -8.86
C VAL A 291 -6.82 -33.20 -8.59
N LYS A 292 -6.76 -34.00 -7.52
CA LYS A 292 -7.91 -34.72 -6.95
C LYS A 292 -8.50 -33.97 -5.75
N SER A 293 -7.63 -33.46 -4.88
CA SER A 293 -7.98 -32.55 -3.78
C SER A 293 -6.77 -31.78 -3.29
N ILE A 294 -6.99 -30.63 -2.68
CA ILE A 294 -5.95 -29.82 -2.02
C ILE A 294 -6.36 -29.56 -0.59
N THR A 295 -5.44 -29.68 0.34
CA THR A 295 -5.61 -29.24 1.73
C THR A 295 -4.55 -28.20 2.05
N VAL A 296 -4.98 -27.06 2.63
CA VAL A 296 -4.07 -26.00 3.05
C VAL A 296 -4.11 -25.80 4.56
N ASP A 297 -2.95 -25.61 5.17
CA ASP A 297 -2.84 -25.31 6.59
C ASP A 297 -2.67 -23.79 6.76
N VAL A 298 -3.58 -23.14 7.50
CA VAL A 298 -3.72 -21.69 7.64
C VAL A 298 -3.62 -21.29 9.11
N ALA A 299 -2.84 -20.26 9.43
CA ALA A 299 -2.81 -19.72 10.79
C ALA A 299 -4.22 -19.24 11.21
N ALA A 300 -4.60 -19.56 12.45
CA ALA A 300 -5.98 -19.30 12.95
C ALA A 300 -6.40 -17.84 12.79
N GLU A 301 -5.48 -16.90 12.99
CA GLU A 301 -5.73 -15.46 12.92
C GLU A 301 -5.88 -14.93 11.48
N GLN A 302 -5.42 -15.69 10.47
CA GLN A 302 -5.59 -15.34 9.05
C GLN A 302 -6.93 -15.84 8.50
N ALA A 303 -7.43 -16.95 9.05
CA ALA A 303 -8.62 -17.65 8.53
C ALA A 303 -9.87 -16.77 8.41
N PRO A 304 -10.23 -15.90 9.36
CA PRO A 304 -11.41 -15.04 9.22
C PRO A 304 -11.38 -14.17 7.96
N LEU A 305 -10.20 -13.78 7.50
CA LEU A 305 -10.05 -12.89 6.36
C LEU A 305 -10.00 -13.62 5.01
N ILE A 306 -9.26 -14.72 4.92
CA ILE A 306 -8.98 -15.39 3.64
C ILE A 306 -9.72 -16.73 3.46
N CYS A 307 -10.31 -17.29 4.55
CA CYS A 307 -11.04 -18.54 4.50
C CYS A 307 -12.54 -18.40 4.79
N GLU A 308 -12.97 -17.36 5.50
CA GLU A 308 -14.35 -17.29 5.97
C GLU A 308 -15.17 -16.21 5.27
N PRO A 309 -16.45 -16.47 4.91
CA PRO A 309 -17.08 -17.79 4.83
C PRO A 309 -16.48 -18.61 3.66
N TRP A 310 -16.15 -19.89 3.89
CA TRP A 310 -15.38 -20.68 2.91
C TRP A 310 -16.02 -20.78 1.53
N ALA A 311 -17.33 -21.00 1.45
CA ALA A 311 -18.05 -21.07 0.19
C ALA A 311 -17.86 -19.80 -0.68
N ARG A 312 -17.80 -18.60 -0.06
CA ARG A 312 -17.52 -17.35 -0.75
C ARG A 312 -16.06 -17.27 -1.20
N ARG A 313 -15.13 -17.83 -0.42
CA ARG A 313 -13.70 -17.83 -0.76
C ARG A 313 -13.37 -18.83 -1.87
N GLN A 314 -14.21 -19.84 -2.08
CA GLN A 314 -14.14 -20.75 -3.23
C GLN A 314 -14.83 -20.16 -4.47
N ALA A 315 -15.95 -19.46 -4.32
CA ALA A 315 -16.75 -18.91 -5.41
C ALA A 315 -17.05 -17.41 -5.15
N PRO A 316 -16.07 -16.53 -5.38
CA PRO A 316 -16.25 -15.10 -5.14
C PRO A 316 -17.26 -14.48 -6.10
N SER A 317 -17.98 -13.43 -5.64
CA SER A 317 -19.02 -12.74 -6.40
C SER A 317 -18.49 -11.80 -7.48
N SER A 318 -17.20 -11.39 -7.38
CA SER A 318 -16.55 -10.47 -8.31
C SER A 318 -15.04 -10.73 -8.32
N GLY A 319 -14.34 -10.17 -9.31
CA GLY A 319 -12.88 -10.20 -9.33
C GLY A 319 -12.26 -9.57 -8.07
N TYR A 320 -12.79 -8.45 -7.58
CA TYR A 320 -12.30 -7.83 -6.34
C TYR A 320 -12.49 -8.74 -5.11
N ASP A 321 -13.65 -9.40 -4.99
CA ASP A 321 -13.92 -10.38 -3.92
C ASP A 321 -12.94 -11.57 -4.00
N GLY A 322 -12.54 -11.97 -5.21
CA GLY A 322 -11.56 -13.03 -5.44
C GLY A 322 -10.18 -12.76 -4.85
N LYS A 323 -9.78 -11.49 -4.69
CA LYS A 323 -8.51 -11.08 -4.05
C LYS A 323 -8.39 -11.49 -2.58
N TRP A 324 -9.50 -11.87 -1.95
CA TRP A 324 -9.60 -12.30 -0.55
C TRP A 324 -9.86 -13.79 -0.41
N GLY A 325 -10.04 -14.51 -1.52
CA GLY A 325 -10.35 -15.94 -1.54
C GLY A 325 -9.10 -16.79 -1.65
N LEU A 326 -8.66 -17.44 -0.56
CA LEU A 326 -7.49 -18.31 -0.58
C LEU A 326 -7.65 -19.44 -1.61
N ALA A 327 -8.78 -20.16 -1.56
CA ALA A 327 -9.05 -21.25 -2.50
C ALA A 327 -9.08 -20.76 -3.96
N TYR A 328 -9.76 -19.63 -4.20
CA TYR A 328 -9.86 -19.05 -5.53
C TYR A 328 -8.49 -18.67 -6.09
N CYS A 329 -7.64 -18.02 -5.30
CA CYS A 329 -6.29 -17.59 -5.76
C CYS A 329 -5.39 -18.80 -6.06
N ILE A 330 -5.41 -19.87 -5.26
CA ILE A 330 -4.66 -21.11 -5.52
C ILE A 330 -5.16 -21.76 -6.81
N ALA A 331 -6.46 -21.91 -6.98
CA ALA A 331 -7.04 -22.47 -8.19
C ALA A 331 -6.73 -21.64 -9.44
N LEU A 332 -6.76 -20.29 -9.31
CA LEU A 332 -6.38 -19.36 -10.37
C LEU A 332 -4.93 -19.55 -10.80
N MET A 333 -4.00 -19.66 -9.82
CA MET A 333 -2.58 -19.93 -10.08
C MET A 333 -2.40 -21.26 -10.85
N LEU A 334 -3.02 -22.33 -10.38
CA LEU A 334 -2.93 -23.64 -11.03
C LEU A 334 -3.50 -23.65 -12.44
N GLN A 335 -4.65 -22.99 -12.66
CA GLN A 335 -5.37 -22.99 -13.93
C GLN A 335 -4.68 -22.12 -14.99
N THR A 336 -4.11 -20.97 -14.59
CA THR A 336 -3.60 -19.97 -15.53
C THR A 336 -2.09 -19.81 -15.53
N GLY A 337 -1.40 -20.36 -14.53
CA GLY A 337 0.04 -20.23 -14.32
C GLY A 337 0.46 -18.87 -13.76
N LYS A 338 -0.49 -17.98 -13.40
CA LYS A 338 -0.18 -16.64 -12.89
C LYS A 338 -1.36 -16.05 -12.11
N VAL A 339 -1.03 -15.10 -11.24
CA VAL A 339 -2.00 -14.22 -10.56
C VAL A 339 -1.53 -12.79 -10.74
N ASP A 340 -2.11 -12.09 -11.71
CA ASP A 340 -1.77 -10.71 -12.06
C ASP A 340 -2.99 -9.78 -11.98
N VAL A 341 -2.81 -8.49 -12.30
CA VAL A 341 -3.89 -7.50 -12.22
C VAL A 341 -5.07 -7.87 -13.12
N ALA A 342 -4.80 -8.38 -14.32
CA ALA A 342 -5.83 -8.78 -15.27
C ALA A 342 -6.69 -9.94 -14.77
N SER A 343 -6.12 -10.79 -13.91
CA SER A 343 -6.82 -11.94 -13.31
C SER A 343 -8.07 -11.56 -12.50
N PHE A 344 -8.16 -10.32 -12.05
CA PHE A 344 -9.25 -9.83 -11.19
C PHE A 344 -10.11 -8.73 -11.85
N GLU A 345 -9.94 -8.49 -13.15
CA GLU A 345 -10.70 -7.46 -13.87
C GLU A 345 -11.99 -7.99 -14.51
N THR A 346 -12.16 -9.30 -14.56
CA THR A 346 -13.36 -9.96 -15.11
C THR A 346 -14.12 -10.70 -14.02
N ALA A 347 -15.31 -11.14 -14.34
CA ALA A 347 -16.05 -12.07 -13.47
C ALA A 347 -15.24 -13.36 -13.25
N PRO A 348 -15.33 -13.97 -12.05
CA PRO A 348 -14.64 -15.21 -11.77
C PRO A 348 -14.94 -16.33 -12.78
N ASP A 349 -13.89 -17.00 -13.26
CA ASP A 349 -14.01 -18.07 -14.24
C ASP A 349 -14.64 -19.33 -13.60
N PRO A 350 -15.69 -19.91 -14.21
CA PRO A 350 -16.31 -21.15 -13.70
C PRO A 350 -15.33 -22.33 -13.57
N ALA A 351 -14.31 -22.44 -14.43
CA ALA A 351 -13.31 -23.52 -14.33
C ALA A 351 -12.39 -23.31 -13.12
N VAL A 352 -12.04 -22.07 -12.80
CA VAL A 352 -11.29 -21.73 -11.57
C VAL A 352 -12.13 -22.02 -10.34
N ILE A 353 -13.42 -21.66 -10.33
CA ILE A 353 -14.35 -21.95 -9.24
C ILE A 353 -14.48 -23.47 -9.01
N ALA A 354 -14.62 -24.24 -10.08
CA ALA A 354 -14.73 -25.70 -9.98
C ALA A 354 -13.47 -26.34 -9.37
N LEU A 355 -12.28 -25.84 -9.68
CA LEU A 355 -11.04 -26.27 -9.05
C LEU A 355 -10.94 -25.77 -7.61
N ALA A 356 -11.34 -24.55 -7.31
CA ALA A 356 -11.35 -23.99 -5.95
C ALA A 356 -12.25 -24.80 -4.99
N GLN A 357 -13.32 -25.39 -5.49
CA GLN A 357 -14.21 -26.26 -4.72
C GLN A 357 -13.58 -27.62 -4.34
N GLN A 358 -12.43 -27.98 -4.93
CA GLN A 358 -11.64 -29.16 -4.54
C GLN A 358 -10.60 -28.83 -3.47
N ILE A 359 -10.58 -27.60 -2.97
CA ILE A 359 -9.64 -27.13 -1.94
C ILE A 359 -10.37 -27.03 -0.61
N ASP A 360 -9.76 -27.61 0.42
CA ASP A 360 -10.18 -27.48 1.81
C ASP A 360 -9.07 -26.88 2.67
N TRP A 361 -9.41 -26.33 3.82
CA TRP A 361 -8.45 -25.76 4.74
C TRP A 361 -8.61 -26.32 6.16
N ARG A 362 -7.52 -26.25 6.92
CA ARG A 362 -7.50 -26.55 8.35
C ARG A 362 -6.57 -25.59 9.08
N VAL A 363 -6.75 -25.47 10.39
CA VAL A 363 -5.89 -24.62 11.22
C VAL A 363 -4.48 -25.22 11.27
N MET A 364 -3.46 -24.38 11.07
CA MET A 364 -2.06 -24.73 11.20
C MET A 364 -1.68 -24.74 12.69
N ASP A 365 -1.15 -25.87 13.17
CA ASP A 365 -0.61 -25.96 14.52
C ASP A 365 0.68 -25.15 14.65
N ASN A 366 0.81 -24.41 15.76
CA ASN A 366 2.02 -23.65 16.12
C ASN A 366 2.47 -22.63 15.05
N ALA A 367 1.53 -22.03 14.32
CA ALA A 367 1.84 -20.93 13.41
C ALA A 367 2.44 -19.75 14.19
N ASN A 368 3.63 -19.30 13.81
CA ASN A 368 4.26 -18.12 14.43
C ASN A 368 3.78 -16.81 13.79
N PHE A 369 2.46 -16.69 13.63
CA PHE A 369 1.79 -15.50 13.12
C PHE A 369 1.54 -14.51 14.28
N PRO A 370 1.70 -13.19 14.11
CA PRO A 370 1.98 -12.47 12.86
C PRO A 370 3.48 -12.22 12.57
N GLN A 371 4.41 -12.84 13.31
CA GLN A 371 5.84 -12.63 13.15
C GLN A 371 6.37 -13.14 11.81
N VAL A 372 5.71 -14.16 11.26
CA VAL A 372 5.90 -14.71 9.91
C VAL A 372 4.54 -15.05 9.30
N PHE A 373 4.49 -15.18 7.98
CA PHE A 373 3.29 -15.60 7.25
C PHE A 373 3.55 -16.98 6.64
N PRO A 374 3.30 -18.06 7.42
CA PRO A 374 3.56 -19.42 6.96
C PRO A 374 2.44 -19.94 6.06
N ALA A 375 2.75 -20.93 5.22
CA ALA A 375 1.80 -21.66 4.43
C ALA A 375 2.24 -23.12 4.25
N HIS A 376 1.28 -24.03 4.26
CA HIS A 376 1.49 -25.40 3.81
C HIS A 376 0.37 -25.76 2.83
N VAL A 377 0.75 -26.34 1.67
CA VAL A 377 -0.16 -26.79 0.62
C VAL A 377 0.14 -28.26 0.35
N ALA A 378 -0.86 -29.13 0.55
CA ALA A 378 -0.81 -30.55 0.26
C ALA A 378 -1.81 -30.90 -0.84
N VAL A 379 -1.39 -31.66 -1.83
CA VAL A 379 -2.18 -32.02 -3.03
C VAL A 379 -2.20 -33.53 -3.17
N GLU A 380 -3.40 -34.11 -3.21
CA GLU A 380 -3.62 -35.47 -3.68
C GLU A 380 -3.87 -35.44 -5.20
N THR A 381 -3.13 -36.22 -5.92
CA THR A 381 -3.23 -36.26 -7.38
C THR A 381 -4.16 -37.38 -7.88
N THR A 382 -4.62 -37.24 -9.13
CA THR A 382 -5.48 -38.24 -9.77
C THR A 382 -4.80 -39.60 -9.99
N TRP A 383 -3.48 -39.68 -9.85
CA TRP A 383 -2.71 -40.94 -9.88
C TRP A 383 -2.27 -41.42 -8.48
N ASP A 384 -2.97 -40.98 -7.44
CA ASP A 384 -2.79 -41.36 -6.04
C ASP A 384 -1.38 -41.06 -5.46
N ALA A 385 -0.71 -40.02 -5.98
CA ALA A 385 0.48 -39.48 -5.38
C ALA A 385 0.14 -38.23 -4.55
N SER A 386 0.81 -38.08 -3.41
CA SER A 386 0.72 -36.90 -2.56
C SER A 386 1.93 -35.99 -2.79
N LEU A 387 1.68 -34.72 -3.09
CA LEU A 387 2.69 -33.67 -3.21
C LEU A 387 2.45 -32.61 -2.13
N SER A 388 3.51 -32.02 -1.59
CA SER A 388 3.35 -30.89 -0.66
C SER A 388 4.46 -29.86 -0.79
N ALA A 389 4.15 -28.62 -0.42
CA ALA A 389 5.11 -27.55 -0.31
C ALA A 389 4.83 -26.70 0.93
N THR A 390 5.91 -26.33 1.63
CA THR A 390 5.84 -25.45 2.81
C THR A 390 6.61 -24.16 2.52
N ILE A 391 6.04 -23.05 2.96
CA ILE A 391 6.66 -21.74 3.04
C ILE A 391 6.66 -21.32 4.49
N GLU A 392 7.83 -21.01 5.04
CA GLU A 392 7.95 -20.61 6.45
C GLU A 392 7.58 -19.16 6.67
N ASP A 393 7.86 -18.29 5.69
CA ASP A 393 7.51 -16.86 5.72
C ASP A 393 7.30 -16.35 4.30
N VAL A 394 6.53 -15.28 4.15
CA VAL A 394 6.23 -14.66 2.86
C VAL A 394 7.48 -14.03 2.23
N CYS A 395 7.61 -14.15 0.92
CA CYS A 395 8.64 -13.48 0.13
C CYS A 395 8.33 -11.98 -0.03
N GLY A 396 9.37 -11.15 -0.14
CA GLY A 396 9.25 -9.70 -0.32
C GLY A 396 9.50 -8.88 0.94
N THR A 397 9.75 -9.52 2.08
CA THR A 397 10.10 -8.88 3.37
C THR A 397 11.61 -8.64 3.49
N SER A 398 12.05 -7.86 4.49
CA SER A 398 13.48 -7.72 4.82
C SER A 398 14.15 -9.04 5.21
N LYS A 399 13.42 -10.00 5.77
CA LYS A 399 13.90 -11.35 6.11
C LYS A 399 14.04 -12.26 4.88
N ARG A 400 13.18 -12.08 3.89
CA ARG A 400 13.16 -12.79 2.62
C ARG A 400 13.09 -11.81 1.44
N PRO A 401 14.17 -11.04 1.22
CA PRO A 401 14.18 -9.98 0.21
C PRO A 401 14.05 -10.54 -1.20
N VAL A 402 13.43 -9.76 -2.05
CA VAL A 402 13.36 -10.03 -3.50
C VAL A 402 14.49 -9.32 -4.24
N ASN A 403 14.84 -9.87 -5.39
CA ASN A 403 15.79 -9.20 -6.28
C ASN A 403 15.14 -7.91 -6.84
N THR A 404 15.90 -6.82 -6.87
CA THR A 404 15.49 -5.53 -7.45
C THR A 404 14.91 -5.68 -8.85
N ASN A 405 15.51 -6.54 -9.70
CA ASN A 405 15.01 -6.82 -11.05
C ASN A 405 13.55 -7.33 -11.06
N LEU A 406 13.11 -8.05 -10.03
CA LEU A 406 11.73 -8.52 -9.93
C LEU A 406 10.77 -7.35 -9.71
N ILE A 407 11.16 -6.39 -8.88
CA ILE A 407 10.35 -5.19 -8.64
C ILE A 407 10.34 -4.27 -9.86
N GLU A 408 11.48 -4.12 -10.55
CA GLU A 408 11.55 -3.40 -11.82
C GLU A 408 10.67 -4.06 -12.90
N ALA A 409 10.66 -5.40 -12.99
CA ALA A 409 9.77 -6.13 -13.88
C ALA A 409 8.29 -5.94 -13.51
N LYS A 410 7.94 -5.96 -12.22
CA LYS A 410 6.60 -5.64 -11.71
C LYS A 410 6.20 -4.22 -12.10
N PHE A 411 7.09 -3.24 -11.91
CA PHE A 411 6.86 -1.86 -12.34
C PHE A 411 6.58 -1.78 -13.84
N MET A 412 7.42 -2.39 -14.68
CA MET A 412 7.26 -2.39 -16.13
C MET A 412 5.93 -3.00 -16.55
N GLN A 413 5.56 -4.16 -15.98
CA GLN A 413 4.27 -4.80 -16.25
C GLN A 413 3.09 -3.89 -15.89
N ASN A 414 3.15 -3.24 -14.75
CA ASN A 414 2.12 -2.35 -14.25
C ASN A 414 2.03 -1.04 -15.05
N ALA A 415 3.16 -0.35 -15.25
CA ALA A 415 3.20 0.93 -15.94
C ALA A 415 2.80 0.80 -17.42
N GLN A 416 3.13 -0.30 -18.09
CA GLN A 416 2.75 -0.57 -19.47
C GLN A 416 1.22 -0.70 -19.67
N ARG A 417 0.44 -0.86 -18.62
CA ARG A 417 -1.03 -0.81 -18.73
C ARG A 417 -1.51 0.60 -19.07
N HIS A 418 -0.82 1.62 -18.60
CA HIS A 418 -1.15 3.03 -18.81
C HIS A 418 -0.30 3.69 -19.89
N LEU A 419 1.02 3.52 -19.84
CA LEU A 419 2.02 4.25 -20.65
C LEU A 419 2.56 3.41 -21.81
N PRO A 420 3.07 4.05 -22.88
CA PRO A 420 3.89 3.38 -23.88
C PRO A 420 5.19 2.83 -23.28
N VAL A 421 5.72 1.72 -23.86
CA VAL A 421 6.90 1.01 -23.36
C VAL A 421 8.12 1.94 -23.18
N GLY A 422 8.40 2.81 -24.17
CA GLY A 422 9.51 3.76 -24.09
C GLY A 422 9.38 4.76 -22.94
N ALA A 423 8.15 5.22 -22.64
CA ALA A 423 7.88 6.08 -21.48
C ALA A 423 8.06 5.32 -20.15
N CYS A 424 7.70 4.03 -20.11
CA CYS A 424 7.92 3.21 -18.91
C CYS A 424 9.41 3.04 -18.59
N HIS A 425 10.27 2.80 -19.56
CA HIS A 425 11.72 2.72 -19.37
C HIS A 425 12.29 4.05 -18.89
N ALA A 426 11.94 5.16 -19.54
CA ALA A 426 12.39 6.49 -19.13
C ALA A 426 11.93 6.82 -17.69
N LEU A 427 10.69 6.48 -17.33
CA LEU A 427 10.16 6.71 -15.99
C LEU A 427 10.89 5.85 -14.94
N LEU A 428 11.18 4.58 -15.24
CA LEU A 428 11.95 3.70 -14.36
C LEU A 428 13.34 4.27 -14.08
N ASP A 429 14.04 4.69 -15.13
CA ASP A 429 15.37 5.29 -15.00
C ASP A 429 15.35 6.58 -14.17
N MET A 430 14.34 7.44 -14.35
CA MET A 430 14.16 8.65 -13.54
C MET A 430 13.88 8.33 -12.08
N LEU A 431 13.02 7.34 -11.78
CA LEU A 431 12.68 6.97 -10.41
C LEU A 431 13.88 6.34 -9.68
N LYS A 432 14.68 5.55 -10.36
CA LYS A 432 15.93 4.98 -9.79
C LYS A 432 16.94 6.04 -9.40
N ASN A 433 16.98 7.14 -10.12
CA ASN A 433 17.93 8.25 -9.92
C ASN A 433 17.20 9.51 -9.43
N ILE A 434 16.06 9.38 -8.80
CA ILE A 434 15.18 10.51 -8.45
C ILE A 434 15.90 11.55 -7.58
N SER A 435 16.79 11.13 -6.69
CA SER A 435 17.56 12.04 -5.82
C SER A 435 18.47 13.00 -6.58
N ASP A 436 18.84 12.68 -7.82
CA ASP A 436 19.76 13.48 -8.64
C ASP A 436 19.02 14.53 -9.48
N ALA A 437 17.68 14.42 -9.55
CA ALA A 437 16.86 15.33 -10.32
C ALA A 437 16.81 16.73 -9.65
N SER A 438 17.22 17.76 -10.38
CA SER A 438 17.15 19.15 -9.91
C SER A 438 15.73 19.68 -9.81
N ASP A 439 14.81 19.14 -10.62
CA ASP A 439 13.38 19.43 -10.65
C ASP A 439 12.60 18.19 -11.11
N LEU A 440 11.27 18.25 -11.04
CA LEU A 440 10.39 17.15 -11.38
C LEU A 440 9.73 17.27 -12.75
N SER A 441 10.09 18.26 -13.57
CA SER A 441 9.37 18.57 -14.81
C SER A 441 9.33 17.41 -15.80
N ALA A 442 10.45 16.72 -15.98
CA ALA A 442 10.55 15.56 -16.87
C ALA A 442 9.75 14.35 -16.35
N LEU A 443 9.82 14.07 -15.05
CA LEU A 443 9.03 13.01 -14.39
C LEU A 443 7.53 13.29 -14.55
N SER A 444 7.11 14.51 -14.20
CA SER A 444 5.73 14.97 -14.29
C SER A 444 5.20 14.91 -15.72
N ALA A 445 6.00 15.28 -16.70
CA ALA A 445 5.60 15.22 -18.11
C ALA A 445 5.23 13.80 -18.55
N ILE A 446 5.99 12.80 -18.11
CA ILE A 446 5.68 11.38 -18.43
C ILE A 446 4.43 10.92 -17.67
N LEU A 447 4.34 11.21 -16.38
CA LEU A 447 3.20 10.77 -15.53
C LEU A 447 1.86 11.40 -15.97
N ARG A 448 1.89 12.58 -16.61
CA ARG A 448 0.71 13.30 -17.13
C ARG A 448 0.26 12.83 -18.50
N LEU A 449 0.99 11.92 -19.13
CA LEU A 449 0.54 11.36 -20.41
C LEU A 449 -0.84 10.72 -20.26
N PRO A 450 -1.73 10.91 -21.25
CA PRO A 450 -3.03 10.29 -21.22
C PRO A 450 -2.88 8.77 -21.34
N SER A 451 -3.76 8.04 -20.65
CA SER A 451 -3.81 6.58 -20.79
C SER A 451 -4.00 6.17 -22.23
N LYS A 452 -3.27 5.15 -22.66
CA LYS A 452 -3.50 4.48 -23.95
C LYS A 452 -4.77 3.61 -23.98
N ALA A 453 -5.37 3.33 -22.82
CA ALA A 453 -6.64 2.63 -22.72
C ALA A 453 -7.79 3.55 -23.21
N LYS A 454 -8.70 2.99 -24.02
CA LYS A 454 -9.86 3.76 -24.51
C LYS A 454 -10.68 4.32 -23.35
N PRO A 455 -11.15 5.59 -23.43
CA PRO A 455 -12.08 6.13 -22.45
C PRO A 455 -13.34 5.22 -22.37
N LEU A 456 -13.82 4.97 -21.13
CA LEU A 456 -15.13 4.35 -20.96
C LEU A 456 -16.20 5.36 -21.43
N ALA A 457 -17.14 4.89 -22.23
CA ALA A 457 -18.37 5.62 -22.41
C ALA A 457 -19.13 5.62 -21.07
N PHE A 458 -19.37 6.79 -20.49
CA PHE A 458 -20.20 6.90 -19.30
C PHE A 458 -21.59 6.40 -19.64
N SER A 459 -21.95 5.19 -19.24
CA SER A 459 -23.34 4.86 -19.05
C SER A 459 -23.77 5.54 -17.74
N HIS A 460 -24.60 6.54 -17.83
CA HIS A 460 -25.26 7.09 -16.64
C HIS A 460 -25.93 5.94 -15.91
N VAL A 461 -25.42 5.58 -14.75
CA VAL A 461 -26.15 4.75 -13.80
C VAL A 461 -27.23 5.68 -13.26
N THR A 462 -28.45 5.53 -13.81
CA THR A 462 -29.68 6.11 -13.28
C THR A 462 -30.11 5.34 -12.03
#